data_fedf29311fe315fc014964aae5013809
#
_entry.id   fedf29311fe315fc014964aae5013809
#
_cell.length_a   1.000
_cell.length_b   1.000
_cell.length_c   1.000
_cell.angle_alpha   90.00
_cell.angle_beta   90.00
_cell.angle_gamma   90.00
#
_symmetry.space_group_name_H-M   'P 1'
#
loop_
_entity.id
_entity.type
_entity.pdbx_description
1 polymer ?
#
loop_
_entity_poly.entity_id
_entity_poly.type
_entity_poly.pdbx_seq_one_letter_code
_entity_poly.pdbx_strand_id
1 'polypeptide(L)'
;MLDKFSKGRSASAHVIVLGNEKGGSGKSTVASHVAVGLLKAGQRVATIDLDARQQSFTRYINNRRAWAARAGLDLEVPAHFCIEQGRTMRIADDEELECQRLIDAVNALERNVDFIVIDTPGTDSYLSRLAHSTADTLITPMNDSLLDFDVLGSVDPTTYAVTGVAHYAAMVRQVRRRRRQLDGSNIDWIVMRNRS
;
A
#
# COMPACT_ATOMS: atom_id res chain seq x y z
N MET A 1 3.26 -7.88 -17.78
CA MET A 1 3.81 -7.90 -16.40
C MET A 1 2.76 -8.27 -15.35
N LEU A 2 1.55 -7.73 -15.41
CA LEU A 2 0.44 -8.07 -14.48
C LEU A 2 -0.04 -9.53 -14.55
N ASP A 3 0.16 -10.22 -15.67
CA ASP A 3 -0.22 -11.64 -15.82
C ASP A 3 0.53 -12.60 -14.89
N LYS A 4 1.65 -12.15 -14.29
CA LYS A 4 2.41 -12.96 -13.32
C LYS A 4 1.73 -13.10 -11.96
N PHE A 5 0.77 -12.22 -11.65
CA PHE A 5 0.01 -12.23 -10.39
C PHE A 5 -1.30 -13.03 -10.46
N SER A 6 -1.74 -13.46 -11.64
CA SER A 6 -3.09 -14.05 -11.84
C SER A 6 -3.19 -15.56 -11.68
N LYS A 7 -2.08 -16.30 -11.52
CA LYS A 7 -2.12 -17.75 -11.46
C LYS A 7 -2.17 -18.30 -10.03
N GLY A 8 -3.34 -18.72 -9.58
CA GLY A 8 -3.50 -19.69 -8.50
C GLY A 8 -3.73 -19.13 -7.10
N ARG A 9 -4.61 -18.14 -6.89
CA ARG A 9 -4.85 -17.48 -5.60
C ARG A 9 -5.70 -18.22 -4.56
N SER A 10 -5.97 -19.49 -4.69
CA SER A 10 -6.80 -20.25 -3.73
C SER A 10 -6.14 -20.46 -2.34
N ALA A 11 -4.89 -20.04 -2.13
CA ALA A 11 -4.15 -20.16 -0.87
C ALA A 11 -3.07 -19.06 -0.71
N SER A 12 -3.25 -17.87 -1.30
CA SER A 12 -2.29 -16.76 -1.19
C SER A 12 -2.69 -15.76 -0.12
N ALA A 13 -1.71 -15.08 0.48
CA ALA A 13 -1.93 -14.03 1.47
C ALA A 13 -2.85 -12.94 0.94
N HIS A 14 -3.69 -12.38 1.80
CA HIS A 14 -4.51 -11.20 1.50
C HIS A 14 -3.65 -9.94 1.48
N VAL A 15 -3.61 -9.24 0.36
CA VAL A 15 -2.77 -8.05 0.17
C VAL A 15 -3.56 -6.78 0.48
N ILE A 16 -3.10 -6.05 1.50
CA ILE A 16 -3.65 -4.74 1.89
C ILE A 16 -2.66 -3.65 1.47
N VAL A 17 -3.10 -2.72 0.64
CA VAL A 17 -2.28 -1.59 0.17
C VAL A 17 -2.78 -0.29 0.77
N LEU A 18 -1.87 0.49 1.35
CA LEU A 18 -2.13 1.86 1.80
C LEU A 18 -1.75 2.82 0.67
N GLY A 19 -2.73 3.44 0.04
CA GLY A 19 -2.54 4.28 -1.13
C GLY A 19 -3.20 5.65 -1.00
N ASN A 20 -2.45 6.70 -1.33
CA ASN A 20 -2.90 8.07 -1.53
C ASN A 20 -1.76 8.86 -2.17
N GLU A 21 -2.04 9.64 -3.21
CA GLU A 21 -1.06 10.50 -3.89
C GLU A 21 -0.63 11.71 -3.04
N LYS A 22 -1.28 11.93 -1.90
CA LYS A 22 -0.97 13.06 -1.01
C LYS A 22 0.00 12.66 0.10
N GLY A 23 1.06 13.45 0.27
CA GLY A 23 1.95 13.35 1.43
C GLY A 23 1.22 13.75 2.72
N GLY A 24 1.60 13.15 3.85
CA GLY A 24 1.05 13.51 5.15
C GLY A 24 -0.38 13.02 5.46
N SER A 25 -1.01 12.24 4.59
CA SER A 25 -2.34 11.65 4.80
C SER A 25 -2.37 10.56 5.89
N GLY A 26 -1.20 10.09 6.35
CA GLY A 26 -1.07 9.10 7.41
C GLY A 26 -1.00 7.65 6.92
N LYS A 27 -0.67 7.39 5.66
CA LYS A 27 -0.51 6.02 5.09
C LYS A 27 0.35 5.12 5.97
N SER A 28 1.59 5.50 6.22
CA SER A 28 2.54 4.71 7.02
C SER A 28 2.06 4.48 8.46
N THR A 29 1.36 5.47 9.04
CA THR A 29 0.76 5.35 10.37
C THR A 29 -0.35 4.31 10.36
N VAL A 30 -1.27 4.40 9.39
CA VAL A 30 -2.36 3.43 9.25
C VAL A 30 -1.81 2.04 8.91
N ALA A 31 -0.80 1.93 8.02
CA ALA A 31 -0.12 0.67 7.72
C ALA A 31 0.41 0.00 8.99
N SER A 32 1.06 0.79 9.86
CA SER A 32 1.60 0.30 11.13
C SER A 32 0.49 -0.21 12.06
N HIS A 33 -0.62 0.51 12.18
CA HIS A 33 -1.76 0.09 13.01
C HIS A 33 -2.45 -1.16 12.46
N VAL A 34 -2.67 -1.24 11.14
CA VAL A 34 -3.24 -2.42 10.48
C VAL A 34 -2.36 -3.64 10.72
N ALA A 35 -1.04 -3.52 10.47
CA ALA A 35 -0.11 -4.62 10.66
C ALA A 35 -0.10 -5.12 12.11
N VAL A 36 -0.04 -4.20 13.09
CA VAL A 36 -0.06 -4.57 14.52
C VAL A 36 -1.41 -5.12 14.93
N GLY A 37 -2.52 -4.56 14.45
CA GLY A 37 -3.87 -5.07 14.72
C GLY A 37 -4.05 -6.51 14.25
N LEU A 38 -3.58 -6.83 13.04
CA LEU A 38 -3.61 -8.19 12.49
C LEU A 38 -2.73 -9.16 13.29
N LEU A 39 -1.51 -8.76 13.68
CA LEU A 39 -0.66 -9.56 14.57
C LEU A 39 -1.37 -9.85 15.90
N LYS A 40 -1.99 -8.82 16.52
CA LYS A 40 -2.76 -8.99 17.76
C LYS A 40 -4.00 -9.87 17.61
N ALA A 41 -4.53 -9.98 16.40
CA ALA A 41 -5.60 -10.92 16.06
C ALA A 41 -5.07 -12.35 15.75
N GLY A 42 -3.79 -12.60 15.97
CA GLY A 42 -3.16 -13.91 15.77
C GLY A 42 -2.87 -14.25 14.31
N GLN A 43 -2.87 -13.25 13.40
CA GLN A 43 -2.58 -13.47 11.99
C GLN A 43 -1.08 -13.41 11.72
N ARG A 44 -0.60 -14.22 10.78
CA ARG A 44 0.76 -14.12 10.25
C ARG A 44 0.84 -12.96 9.27
N VAL A 45 1.67 -11.98 9.57
CA VAL A 45 1.72 -10.71 8.82
C VAL A 45 3.12 -10.46 8.28
N ALA A 46 3.21 -10.07 7.03
CA ALA A 46 4.40 -9.45 6.45
C ALA A 46 4.09 -8.00 6.03
N THR A 47 5.13 -7.19 5.92
CA THR A 47 5.02 -5.76 5.59
C THR A 47 6.03 -5.38 4.54
N ILE A 48 5.63 -4.49 3.62
CA ILE A 48 6.49 -3.96 2.56
C ILE A 48 6.38 -2.43 2.56
N ASP A 49 7.52 -1.75 2.64
CA ASP A 49 7.64 -0.29 2.52
C ASP A 49 8.17 0.05 1.12
N LEU A 50 7.38 0.79 0.34
CA LEU A 50 7.75 1.26 -0.99
C LEU A 50 8.25 2.71 -0.99
N ASP A 51 8.18 3.42 0.14
CA ASP A 51 8.74 4.77 0.27
C ASP A 51 10.20 4.71 0.76
N ALA A 52 11.10 4.30 -0.12
CA ALA A 52 12.52 4.17 0.18
C ALA A 52 13.19 5.50 0.61
N ARG A 53 12.57 6.65 0.33
CA ARG A 53 13.07 7.97 0.74
C ARG A 53 12.72 8.27 2.18
N GLN A 54 11.45 8.13 2.55
CA GLN A 54 10.95 8.45 3.88
C GLN A 54 11.18 7.29 4.85
N GLN A 55 11.00 6.05 4.41
CA GLN A 55 11.15 4.82 5.21
C GLN A 55 10.40 4.86 6.55
N SER A 56 9.24 5.52 6.57
CA SER A 56 8.49 5.74 7.81
C SER A 56 7.98 4.43 8.40
N PHE A 57 7.48 3.54 7.57
CA PHE A 57 7.02 2.23 7.97
C PHE A 57 8.17 1.35 8.41
N THR A 58 9.27 1.35 7.64
CA THR A 58 10.51 0.63 7.97
C THR A 58 11.05 1.05 9.34
N ARG A 59 11.15 2.36 9.61
CA ARG A 59 11.58 2.87 10.92
C ARG A 59 10.67 2.41 12.04
N TYR A 60 9.36 2.42 11.84
CA TYR A 60 8.42 1.94 12.85
C TYR A 60 8.67 0.46 13.19
N ILE A 61 8.79 -0.41 12.19
CA ILE A 61 9.02 -1.85 12.41
C ILE A 61 10.36 -2.09 13.11
N ASN A 62 11.43 -1.40 12.69
CA ASN A 62 12.74 -1.51 13.31
C ASN A 62 12.74 -1.01 14.76
N ASN A 63 12.08 0.11 15.05
CA ASN A 63 11.94 0.63 16.42
C ASN A 63 11.14 -0.33 17.29
N ARG A 64 10.05 -0.94 16.79
CA ARG A 64 9.28 -1.96 17.50
C ARG A 64 10.15 -3.16 17.87
N ARG A 65 10.94 -3.67 16.91
CA ARG A 65 11.88 -4.78 17.14
C ARG A 65 12.93 -4.44 18.21
N ALA A 66 13.56 -3.27 18.06
CA ALA A 66 14.59 -2.82 19.00
C ALA A 66 14.01 -2.57 20.40
N TRP A 67 12.80 -2.06 20.51
CA TRP A 67 12.13 -1.85 21.80
C TRP A 67 11.78 -3.17 22.46
N ALA A 68 11.22 -4.13 21.73
CA ALA A 68 10.91 -5.46 22.25
C ALA A 68 12.18 -6.14 22.83
N ALA A 69 13.29 -6.11 22.08
CA ALA A 69 14.55 -6.69 22.52
C ALA A 69 15.09 -6.01 23.79
N ARG A 70 15.05 -4.67 23.87
CA ARG A 70 15.52 -3.93 25.07
C ARG A 70 14.65 -4.16 26.31
N ALA A 71 13.34 -4.28 26.09
CA ALA A 71 12.38 -4.45 27.19
C ALA A 71 12.23 -5.93 27.63
N GLY A 72 12.88 -6.86 26.94
CA GLY A 72 12.73 -8.30 27.21
C GLY A 72 11.32 -8.80 26.96
N LEU A 73 10.56 -8.15 26.04
CA LEU A 73 9.18 -8.49 25.76
C LEU A 73 9.10 -9.38 24.52
N ASP A 74 8.30 -10.43 24.62
CA ASP A 74 7.93 -11.25 23.46
C ASP A 74 6.82 -10.54 22.65
N LEU A 75 7.25 -9.62 21.80
CA LEU A 75 6.36 -8.91 20.89
C LEU A 75 6.49 -9.47 19.48
N GLU A 76 5.34 -9.80 18.93
CA GLU A 76 5.27 -10.16 17.51
C GLU A 76 5.73 -9.00 16.64
N VAL A 77 6.67 -9.29 15.74
CA VAL A 77 7.19 -8.34 14.73
C VAL A 77 7.05 -8.99 13.38
N PRO A 78 6.39 -8.34 12.42
CA PRO A 78 6.19 -8.90 11.09
C PRO A 78 7.52 -9.09 10.35
N ALA A 79 7.57 -10.03 9.41
CA ALA A 79 8.59 -10.01 8.36
C ALA A 79 8.47 -8.70 7.60
N HIS A 80 9.60 -8.02 7.34
CA HIS A 80 9.58 -6.68 6.75
C HIS A 80 10.58 -6.55 5.61
N PHE A 81 10.12 -5.94 4.52
CA PHE A 81 10.91 -5.61 3.35
C PHE A 81 10.79 -4.12 3.04
N CYS A 82 11.91 -3.50 2.69
CA CYS A 82 11.92 -2.16 2.11
C CYS A 82 12.40 -2.29 0.66
N ILE A 83 11.63 -1.82 -0.29
CA ILE A 83 12.02 -1.82 -1.70
C ILE A 83 12.85 -0.57 -1.96
N GLU A 84 14.15 -0.75 -2.12
CA GLU A 84 15.07 0.33 -2.44
C GLU A 84 14.82 0.87 -3.84
N GLN A 85 14.94 2.19 -3.99
CA GLN A 85 14.89 2.84 -5.30
C GLN A 85 16.02 2.36 -6.19
N GLY A 86 15.73 2.18 -7.48
CA GLY A 86 16.74 1.97 -8.49
C GLY A 86 17.71 3.17 -8.55
N ARG A 87 18.95 2.93 -8.93
CA ARG A 87 19.99 3.95 -9.06
C ARG A 87 20.77 3.75 -10.36
N THR A 88 20.07 3.38 -11.43
CA THR A 88 20.67 3.23 -12.74
C THR A 88 20.70 4.57 -13.49
N MET A 89 21.29 4.61 -14.66
CA MET A 89 21.30 5.81 -15.50
C MET A 89 20.00 6.03 -16.27
N ARG A 90 19.07 5.05 -16.25
CA ARG A 90 17.80 5.11 -16.99
C ARG A 90 16.62 4.88 -16.06
N ILE A 91 15.69 5.81 -16.05
CA ILE A 91 14.46 5.74 -15.23
C ILE A 91 13.67 4.45 -15.53
N ALA A 92 13.58 4.04 -16.79
CA ALA A 92 12.85 2.84 -17.17
C ALA A 92 13.46 1.56 -16.59
N ASP A 93 14.81 1.47 -16.52
CA ASP A 93 15.51 0.34 -15.94
C ASP A 93 15.30 0.28 -14.43
N ASP A 94 15.23 1.45 -13.78
CA ASP A 94 14.95 1.56 -12.34
C ASP A 94 13.52 1.13 -12.02
N GLU A 95 12.54 1.59 -12.79
CA GLU A 95 11.13 1.19 -12.63
C GLU A 95 10.93 -0.32 -12.83
N GLU A 96 11.60 -0.92 -13.81
CA GLU A 96 11.51 -2.37 -14.04
C GLU A 96 12.14 -3.15 -12.87
N LEU A 97 13.30 -2.71 -12.38
CA LEU A 97 13.98 -3.33 -11.24
C LEU A 97 13.16 -3.22 -9.94
N GLU A 98 12.59 -2.05 -9.64
CA GLU A 98 11.73 -1.84 -8.48
C GLU A 98 10.47 -2.72 -8.55
N CYS A 99 9.87 -2.82 -9.73
CA CYS A 99 8.72 -3.68 -9.93
C CYS A 99 9.06 -5.16 -9.77
N GLN A 100 10.20 -5.60 -10.30
CA GLN A 100 10.63 -6.98 -10.13
C GLN A 100 10.88 -7.29 -8.64
N ARG A 101 11.52 -6.40 -7.90
CA ARG A 101 11.73 -6.54 -6.45
C ARG A 101 10.42 -6.65 -5.67
N LEU A 102 9.39 -5.85 -6.04
CA LEU A 102 8.07 -5.96 -5.40
C LEU A 102 7.42 -7.32 -5.70
N ILE A 103 7.48 -7.76 -6.96
CA ILE A 103 6.94 -9.06 -7.37
C ILE A 103 7.62 -10.19 -6.59
N ASP A 104 8.95 -10.16 -6.52
CA ASP A 104 9.74 -11.20 -5.84
C ASP A 104 9.44 -11.21 -4.33
N ALA A 105 9.32 -10.03 -3.70
CA ALA A 105 8.94 -9.91 -2.30
C ALA A 105 7.55 -10.48 -2.01
N VAL A 106 6.55 -10.14 -2.82
CA VAL A 106 5.18 -10.68 -2.66
C VAL A 106 5.18 -12.20 -2.86
N ASN A 107 5.81 -12.71 -3.91
CA ASN A 107 5.87 -14.16 -4.19
C ASN A 107 6.57 -14.95 -3.07
N ALA A 108 7.62 -14.38 -2.47
CA ALA A 108 8.33 -15.02 -1.36
C ALA A 108 7.48 -15.08 -0.07
N LEU A 109 6.55 -14.15 0.10
CA LEU A 109 5.75 -14.00 1.30
C LEU A 109 4.40 -14.70 1.22
N GLU A 110 3.74 -14.68 0.05
CA GLU A 110 2.33 -15.02 -0.13
C GLU A 110 1.90 -16.40 0.39
N ARG A 111 2.84 -17.36 0.46
CA ARG A 111 2.55 -18.72 0.94
C ARG A 111 2.82 -18.92 2.43
N ASN A 112 3.50 -17.96 3.06
CA ASN A 112 4.02 -18.08 4.42
C ASN A 112 3.26 -17.22 5.43
N VAL A 113 2.44 -16.29 4.97
CA VAL A 113 1.68 -15.36 5.81
C VAL A 113 0.21 -15.32 5.39
N ASP A 114 -0.63 -14.79 6.26
CA ASP A 114 -2.07 -14.62 6.00
C ASP A 114 -2.36 -13.25 5.38
N PHE A 115 -1.53 -12.24 5.73
CA PHE A 115 -1.66 -10.87 5.24
C PHE A 115 -0.31 -10.26 4.85
N ILE A 116 -0.32 -9.48 3.75
CA ILE A 116 0.79 -8.61 3.35
C ILE A 116 0.28 -7.16 3.39
N VAL A 117 0.89 -6.31 4.20
CA VAL A 117 0.56 -4.88 4.28
C VAL A 117 1.63 -4.08 3.55
N ILE A 118 1.23 -3.33 2.51
CA ILE A 118 2.12 -2.54 1.65
C ILE A 118 1.86 -1.06 1.87
N ASP A 119 2.89 -0.30 2.26
CA ASP A 119 2.85 1.16 2.35
C ASP A 119 3.43 1.77 1.07
N THR A 120 2.68 2.70 0.44
CA THR A 120 3.11 3.35 -0.81
C THR A 120 3.58 4.78 -0.58
N PRO A 121 4.51 5.30 -1.42
CA PRO A 121 4.89 6.71 -1.37
C PRO A 121 3.69 7.63 -1.66
N GLY A 122 3.81 8.90 -1.26
CA GLY A 122 2.80 9.93 -1.51
C GLY A 122 2.92 10.56 -2.90
N THR A 123 3.35 9.81 -3.90
CA THR A 123 3.53 10.26 -5.28
C THR A 123 2.97 9.24 -6.25
N ASP A 124 2.46 9.73 -7.37
CA ASP A 124 2.09 8.86 -8.49
C ASP A 124 3.36 8.34 -9.17
N SER A 125 3.60 7.04 -9.03
CA SER A 125 4.72 6.34 -9.65
C SER A 125 4.25 5.00 -10.23
N TYR A 126 5.05 4.46 -11.16
CA TYR A 126 4.75 3.14 -11.72
C TYR A 126 4.71 2.06 -10.63
N LEU A 127 5.64 2.10 -9.67
CA LEU A 127 5.67 1.19 -8.53
C LEU A 127 4.41 1.31 -7.64
N SER A 128 3.94 2.55 -7.37
CA SER A 128 2.69 2.76 -6.63
C SER A 128 1.50 2.17 -7.37
N ARG A 129 1.37 2.40 -8.68
CA ARG A 129 0.28 1.83 -9.50
C ARG A 129 0.33 0.31 -9.55
N LEU A 130 1.53 -0.27 -9.62
CA LEU A 130 1.71 -1.72 -9.56
C LEU A 130 1.23 -2.26 -8.22
N ALA A 131 1.64 -1.65 -7.09
CA ALA A 131 1.17 -2.03 -5.76
C ALA A 131 -0.37 -1.98 -5.66
N HIS A 132 -0.99 -0.89 -6.13
CA HIS A 132 -2.46 -0.80 -6.17
C HIS A 132 -3.10 -1.96 -6.95
N SER A 133 -2.46 -2.42 -8.04
CA SER A 133 -2.98 -3.51 -8.85
C SER A 133 -2.87 -4.90 -8.19
N THR A 134 -1.98 -5.05 -7.20
CA THR A 134 -1.84 -6.29 -6.43
C THR A 134 -2.80 -6.38 -5.24
N ALA A 135 -3.44 -5.27 -4.87
CA ALA A 135 -4.29 -5.19 -3.70
C ALA A 135 -5.51 -6.10 -3.80
N ASP A 136 -5.86 -6.76 -2.70
CA ASP A 136 -7.20 -7.30 -2.46
C ASP A 136 -8.03 -6.26 -1.72
N THR A 137 -7.39 -5.51 -0.80
CA THR A 137 -7.97 -4.33 -0.15
C THR A 137 -7.05 -3.11 -0.34
N LEU A 138 -7.60 -2.02 -0.85
CA LEU A 138 -6.93 -0.73 -0.93
C LEU A 138 -7.52 0.20 0.12
N ILE A 139 -6.67 0.72 1.02
CA ILE A 139 -7.07 1.70 2.03
C ILE A 139 -6.48 3.06 1.64
N THR A 140 -7.34 4.06 1.54
CA THR A 140 -6.96 5.45 1.24
C THR A 140 -7.24 6.32 2.48
N PRO A 141 -6.23 6.56 3.34
CA PRO A 141 -6.37 7.49 4.45
C PRO A 141 -6.41 8.92 3.93
N MET A 142 -7.29 9.74 4.49
CA MET A 142 -7.45 11.16 4.17
C MET A 142 -7.55 11.97 5.44
N ASN A 143 -6.98 13.18 5.45
CA ASN A 143 -7.21 14.13 6.53
C ASN A 143 -8.56 14.82 6.36
N ASP A 144 -9.03 15.44 7.41
CA ASP A 144 -10.28 16.20 7.43
C ASP A 144 -10.08 17.60 6.86
N SER A 145 -9.85 17.68 5.56
CA SER A 145 -9.66 18.94 4.86
C SER A 145 -10.26 18.86 3.45
N LEU A 146 -10.85 19.97 2.99
CA LEU A 146 -11.36 20.07 1.62
C LEU A 146 -10.28 19.77 0.58
N LEU A 147 -9.03 20.15 0.87
CA LEU A 147 -7.89 19.87 -0.01
C LEU A 147 -7.59 18.37 -0.13
N ASP A 148 -7.94 17.56 0.86
CA ASP A 148 -7.74 16.12 0.79
C ASP A 148 -8.85 15.43 -0.02
N PHE A 149 -10.04 16.03 -0.09
CA PHE A 149 -11.12 15.56 -0.97
C PHE A 149 -10.80 15.68 -2.45
N ASP A 150 -9.90 16.59 -2.84
CA ASP A 150 -9.42 16.73 -4.22
C ASP A 150 -8.78 15.46 -4.77
N VAL A 151 -8.40 14.52 -3.90
CA VAL A 151 -7.91 13.20 -4.30
C VAL A 151 -9.02 12.31 -4.85
N LEU A 152 -10.26 12.51 -4.37
CA LEU A 152 -11.42 11.71 -4.78
C LEU A 152 -12.25 12.37 -5.88
N GLY A 153 -12.43 13.69 -5.80
CA GLY A 153 -13.26 14.42 -6.75
C GLY A 153 -13.00 15.92 -6.72
N SER A 154 -13.25 16.58 -7.84
CA SER A 154 -13.22 18.04 -7.93
C SER A 154 -14.54 18.59 -7.39
N VAL A 155 -14.44 19.62 -6.55
CA VAL A 155 -15.59 20.27 -5.92
C VAL A 155 -15.62 21.74 -6.34
N ASP A 156 -16.77 22.23 -6.78
CA ASP A 156 -16.97 23.66 -7.02
C ASP A 156 -16.88 24.43 -5.69
N PRO A 157 -15.96 25.42 -5.58
CA PRO A 157 -15.73 26.10 -4.30
C PRO A 157 -16.89 26.97 -3.83
N THR A 158 -17.85 27.29 -4.70
CA THR A 158 -19.00 28.16 -4.41
C THR A 158 -20.25 27.33 -4.04
N THR A 159 -20.49 26.27 -4.83
CA THR A 159 -21.72 25.46 -4.67
C THR A 159 -21.48 24.18 -3.88
N TYR A 160 -20.24 23.82 -3.65
CA TYR A 160 -19.80 22.54 -3.06
C TYR A 160 -20.29 21.30 -3.85
N ALA A 161 -20.72 21.49 -5.08
CA ALA A 161 -21.13 20.40 -5.95
C ALA A 161 -19.92 19.64 -6.48
N VAL A 162 -20.01 18.32 -6.55
CA VAL A 162 -18.97 17.49 -7.18
C VAL A 162 -19.02 17.69 -8.69
N THR A 163 -17.97 18.25 -9.28
CA THR A 163 -17.88 18.59 -10.70
C THR A 163 -17.13 17.54 -11.53
N GLY A 164 -16.39 16.62 -10.88
CA GLY A 164 -15.63 15.61 -11.59
C GLY A 164 -14.98 14.58 -10.67
N VAL A 165 -14.35 13.59 -11.31
CA VAL A 165 -13.57 12.55 -10.63
C VAL A 165 -12.10 12.98 -10.65
N ALA A 166 -11.45 13.00 -9.50
CA ALA A 166 -10.04 13.34 -9.40
C ALA A 166 -9.13 12.25 -10.01
N HIS A 167 -7.91 12.65 -10.34
CA HIS A 167 -6.90 11.78 -10.98
C HIS A 167 -6.69 10.46 -10.22
N TYR A 168 -6.48 10.53 -8.92
CA TYR A 168 -6.29 9.35 -8.08
C TYR A 168 -7.50 8.41 -8.11
N ALA A 169 -8.70 8.95 -7.91
CA ALA A 169 -9.91 8.13 -7.96
C ALA A 169 -10.13 7.50 -9.35
N ALA A 170 -9.80 8.21 -10.42
CA ALA A 170 -9.83 7.67 -11.78
C ALA A 170 -8.83 6.53 -11.95
N MET A 171 -7.60 6.69 -11.47
CA MET A 171 -6.58 5.66 -11.46
C MET A 171 -7.03 4.42 -10.69
N VAL A 172 -7.55 4.57 -9.46
CA VAL A 172 -8.06 3.45 -8.66
C VAL A 172 -9.20 2.72 -9.38
N ARG A 173 -10.14 3.46 -10.00
CA ARG A 173 -11.22 2.86 -10.81
C ARG A 173 -10.68 2.06 -11.99
N GLN A 174 -9.64 2.57 -12.66
CA GLN A 174 -8.99 1.88 -13.78
C GLN A 174 -8.31 0.58 -13.33
N VAL A 175 -7.57 0.62 -12.22
CA VAL A 175 -6.90 -0.55 -11.64
C VAL A 175 -7.93 -1.62 -11.24
N ARG A 176 -9.02 -1.23 -10.56
CA ARG A 176 -10.12 -2.14 -10.18
C ARG A 176 -10.77 -2.78 -11.39
N ARG A 177 -11.03 -2.01 -12.46
CA ARG A 177 -11.61 -2.54 -13.72
C ARG A 177 -10.68 -3.54 -14.36
N ARG A 178 -9.37 -3.20 -14.44
CA ARG A 178 -8.36 -4.09 -15.03
C ARG A 178 -8.23 -5.39 -14.25
N ARG A 179 -8.23 -5.34 -12.91
CA ARG A 179 -8.19 -6.53 -12.06
C ARG A 179 -9.36 -7.47 -12.33
N ARG A 180 -10.58 -6.92 -12.40
CA ARG A 180 -11.78 -7.68 -12.73
C ARG A 180 -11.71 -8.36 -14.11
N GLN A 181 -11.10 -7.68 -15.08
CA GLN A 181 -10.93 -8.24 -16.44
C GLN A 181 -9.88 -9.35 -16.48
N LEU A 182 -8.84 -9.31 -15.63
CA LEU A 182 -7.74 -10.27 -15.65
C LEU A 182 -8.07 -11.59 -14.94
N ASP A 183 -8.67 -11.53 -13.78
CA ASP A 183 -8.90 -12.69 -12.93
C ASP A 183 -10.29 -12.77 -12.30
N GLY A 184 -11.20 -11.86 -12.65
CA GLY A 184 -12.55 -11.79 -12.12
C GLY A 184 -12.66 -11.26 -10.69
N SER A 185 -11.54 -10.98 -10.02
CA SER A 185 -11.52 -10.50 -8.64
C SER A 185 -11.81 -9.00 -8.53
N ASN A 186 -12.24 -8.58 -7.35
CA ASN A 186 -12.43 -7.18 -7.02
C ASN A 186 -11.37 -6.71 -6.04
N ILE A 187 -11.02 -5.42 -6.13
CA ILE A 187 -10.27 -4.74 -5.09
C ILE A 187 -11.29 -4.01 -4.21
N ASP A 188 -11.33 -4.33 -2.93
CA ASP A 188 -12.13 -3.58 -1.96
C ASP A 188 -11.45 -2.25 -1.68
N TRP A 189 -12.16 -1.16 -1.98
CA TRP A 189 -11.62 0.19 -1.77
C TRP A 189 -12.25 0.85 -0.58
N ILE A 190 -11.44 1.08 0.46
CA ILE A 190 -11.82 1.72 1.71
C ILE A 190 -11.21 3.12 1.74
N VAL A 191 -12.07 4.14 1.81
CA VAL A 191 -11.64 5.50 2.10
C VAL A 191 -11.88 5.76 3.58
N MET A 192 -10.83 6.12 4.31
CA MET A 192 -10.95 6.36 5.74
C MET A 192 -10.49 7.77 6.11
N ARG A 193 -11.26 8.40 7.00
CA ARG A 193 -10.90 9.65 7.62
C ARG A 193 -9.81 9.40 8.68
N ASN A 194 -8.71 10.13 8.59
CA ASN A 194 -7.60 10.11 9.52
C ASN A 194 -7.39 11.52 10.07
N ARG A 195 -7.12 11.64 11.35
CA ARG A 195 -7.04 12.93 12.08
C ARG A 195 -8.38 13.68 12.07
N SER A 196 -9.14 13.48 13.08
CA SER A 196 -10.27 14.32 13.49
C SER A 196 -9.85 15.32 14.53
#